data_984a42cf5d64d7bb16cc0cf99f8dc261
#
_entry.id   984a42cf5d64d7bb16cc0cf99f8dc261
#
_cell.length_a   1.000
_cell.length_b   1.000
_cell.length_c   1.000
_cell.angle_alpha   90.00
_cell.angle_beta   90.00
_cell.angle_gamma   90.00
#
_symmetry.space_group_name_H-M   'P 1'
#
loop_
_entity.id
_entity.type
_entity.pdbx_description
1 polymer ?
#
loop_
_entity_poly.entity_id
_entity_poly.type
_entity_poly.pdbx_seq_one_letter_code
_entity_poly.pdbx_strand_id
1 'polypeptide(L)' 'MIIGRVLDNEKKVKFQEEITCTSCGKKAPGGLQTGESYYQTQEFQEELENFKKNYLCGVCRDKKRRD' A
#
# COMPACT_ATOMS: atom_id res chain seq x y z
N MET A 1 0.08 6.32 4.10
CA MET A 1 0.37 4.93 4.45
C MET A 1 1.83 4.62 4.16
N ILE A 2 2.49 3.93 5.05
CA ILE A 2 3.91 3.61 4.93
C ILE A 2 4.08 2.14 4.55
N ILE A 3 4.90 1.88 3.54
CA ILE A 3 5.23 0.53 3.11
C ILE A 3 6.68 0.23 3.49
N GLY A 4 6.89 -0.88 4.19
CA GLY A 4 8.22 -1.31 4.62
C GLY A 4 8.71 -0.56 5.84
N ARG A 5 10.01 -0.67 6.10
CA ARG A 5 10.65 -0.02 7.23
C ARG A 5 11.15 1.37 6.86
N VAL A 6 10.88 2.35 7.74
CA VAL A 6 11.42 3.68 7.59
C VAL A 6 12.22 4.01 8.86
N LEU A 7 13.49 4.32 8.68
CA LEU A 7 14.35 4.73 9.78
C LEU A 7 14.08 6.22 10.11
N ASP A 8 14.29 6.59 11.38
CA ASP A 8 13.96 7.95 11.85
C ASP A 8 14.66 9.05 11.07
N ASN A 9 15.89 8.81 10.64
CA ASN A 9 16.69 9.79 9.89
C ASN A 9 16.73 9.54 8.39
N GLU A 10 15.87 8.67 7.88
CA GLU A 10 15.79 8.39 6.46
C GLU A 10 14.73 9.24 5.79
N LYS A 11 15.03 9.72 4.58
CA LYS A 11 14.04 10.46 3.80
C LYS A 11 12.91 9.54 3.35
N LYS A 12 11.69 10.04 3.45
CA LYS A 12 10.51 9.32 3.00
C LYS A 12 10.19 9.73 1.58
N VAL A 13 10.01 8.73 0.71
CA VAL A 13 9.58 8.95 -0.67
C VAL A 13 8.07 8.82 -0.71
N LYS A 14 7.41 9.89 -1.15
CA LYS A 14 5.96 9.89 -1.31
C LYS A 14 5.62 9.63 -2.77
N PHE A 15 4.66 8.74 -3.00
CA PHE A 15 4.22 8.43 -4.36
C PHE A 15 2.73 8.10 -4.34
N GLN A 16 2.11 8.17 -5.50
CA GLN A 16 0.69 7.85 -5.65
C GLN A 16 0.54 6.66 -6.59
N GLU A 17 -0.27 5.70 -6.17
CA GLU A 17 -0.58 4.52 -6.97
C GLU A 17 -2.09 4.35 -7.03
N GLU A 18 -2.60 4.00 -8.19
CA GLU A 18 -4.01 3.70 -8.34
C GLU A 18 -4.28 2.32 -7.76
N ILE A 19 -5.14 2.26 -6.73
CA ILE A 19 -5.44 1.03 -6.03
C ILE A 19 -6.91 0.70 -6.25
N THR A 20 -7.18 -0.56 -6.59
CA THR A 20 -8.54 -1.04 -6.82
C THR A 20 -8.90 -2.09 -5.79
N CYS A 21 -10.06 -1.95 -5.17
CA CYS A 21 -10.56 -2.97 -4.24
C CYS A 21 -10.76 -4.29 -4.98
N THR A 22 -10.20 -5.37 -4.44
CA THR A 22 -10.29 -6.68 -5.08
C THR A 22 -11.66 -7.34 -4.91
N SER A 23 -12.47 -6.83 -4.00
CA SER A 23 -13.79 -7.39 -3.71
C SER A 23 -14.91 -6.70 -4.49
N CYS A 24 -14.96 -5.37 -4.45
CA CYS A 24 -16.04 -4.61 -5.11
C CYS A 24 -15.58 -3.86 -6.36
N GLY A 25 -14.29 -3.80 -6.62
CA GLY A 25 -13.74 -3.12 -7.79
C GLY A 25 -13.71 -1.60 -7.69
N LYS A 26 -13.93 -1.05 -6.50
CA LYS A 26 -13.92 0.39 -6.31
C LYS A 26 -12.49 0.93 -6.34
N LYS A 27 -12.26 1.95 -7.17
CA LYS A 27 -10.97 2.59 -7.25
C LYS A 27 -10.80 3.60 -6.12
N ALA A 28 -9.59 3.62 -5.55
CA ALA A 28 -9.26 4.55 -4.48
C ALA A 28 -7.91 5.20 -4.76
N PRO A 29 -7.75 6.49 -4.43
CA PRO A 29 -6.44 7.12 -4.53
C PRO A 29 -5.54 6.58 -3.43
N GLY A 30 -4.40 6.03 -3.81
CA GLY A 30 -3.43 5.48 -2.86
C GLY A 30 -2.24 6.39 -2.69
N GLY A 31 -2.27 7.23 -1.67
CA GLY A 31 -1.11 7.99 -1.28
C GLY A 31 -0.22 7.12 -0.40
N LEU A 32 0.92 6.72 -0.93
CA LEU A 32 1.83 5.82 -0.25
C LEU A 32 3.17 6.50 0.00
N GLN A 33 3.89 6.03 1.00
CA GLN A 33 5.24 6.50 1.26
C GLN A 33 6.10 5.35 1.81
N THR A 34 7.39 5.43 1.54
CA THR A 34 8.34 4.40 1.97
C THR A 34 9.70 5.05 2.20
N GLY A 35 10.63 4.33 2.82
CA GLY A 35 12.00 4.79 2.95
C GLY A 35 12.73 4.81 1.62
N GLU A 36 13.60 5.80 1.43
CA GLU A 36 14.31 5.97 0.17
C GLU A 36 15.14 4.73 -0.20
N SER A 37 15.82 4.14 0.75
CA SER A 37 16.63 2.96 0.49
C SER A 37 15.77 1.74 0.13
N TYR A 38 14.63 1.60 0.79
CA TYR A 38 13.71 0.49 0.50
C TYR A 38 13.02 0.67 -0.86
N TYR A 39 12.74 1.92 -1.23
CA TYR A 39 12.08 2.23 -2.50
C TYR A 39 12.86 1.71 -3.71
N GLN A 40 14.18 1.61 -3.59
CA GLN A 40 15.05 1.16 -4.68
C GLN A 40 15.22 -0.35 -4.75
N THR A 41 14.63 -1.10 -3.81
CA THR A 41 14.80 -2.54 -3.76
C THR A 41 13.71 -3.28 -4.52
N GLN A 42 14.03 -4.50 -4.94
CA GLN A 42 13.05 -5.38 -5.59
C GLN A 42 11.98 -5.83 -4.59
N GLU A 43 12.35 -5.98 -3.33
CA GLU A 43 11.40 -6.34 -2.28
C GLU A 43 10.26 -5.34 -2.19
N PHE A 44 10.56 -4.05 -2.38
CA PHE A 44 9.54 -3.01 -2.39
C PHE A 44 8.53 -3.26 -3.52
N GLN A 45 8.99 -3.61 -4.71
CA GLN A 45 8.12 -3.87 -5.84
C GLN A 45 7.18 -5.03 -5.56
N GLU A 46 7.70 -6.11 -5.00
CA GLU A 46 6.90 -7.28 -4.66
C GLU A 46 5.87 -6.96 -3.58
N GLU A 47 6.27 -6.22 -2.55
CA GLU A 47 5.37 -5.83 -1.48
C GLU A 47 4.27 -4.91 -2.00
N LEU A 48 4.61 -3.99 -2.88
CA LEU A 48 3.63 -3.10 -3.50
C LEU A 48 2.60 -3.87 -4.32
N GLU A 49 3.04 -4.83 -5.11
CA GLU A 49 2.13 -5.68 -5.89
C GLU A 49 1.20 -6.47 -4.98
N ASN A 50 1.74 -7.07 -3.92
CA ASN A 50 0.94 -7.82 -2.97
C ASN A 50 -0.08 -6.92 -2.27
N PHE A 51 0.31 -5.70 -1.93
CA PHE A 51 -0.59 -4.72 -1.35
C PHE A 51 -1.75 -4.42 -2.28
N LYS A 52 -1.47 -4.21 -3.56
CA LYS A 52 -2.51 -3.92 -4.56
C LYS A 52 -3.44 -5.11 -4.76
N LYS A 53 -2.89 -6.33 -4.78
CA LYS A 53 -3.69 -7.55 -4.99
C LYS A 53 -4.61 -7.86 -3.81
N ASN A 54 -4.20 -7.47 -2.61
CA ASN A 54 -4.94 -7.79 -1.39
C ASN A 54 -5.68 -6.58 -0.81
N TYR A 55 -5.75 -5.49 -1.57
CA TYR A 55 -6.38 -4.27 -1.07
C TYR A 55 -7.90 -4.43 -1.01
N LEU A 56 -8.47 -3.99 0.11
CA LEU A 56 -9.91 -3.94 0.31
C LEU A 56 -10.29 -2.52 0.72
N CYS A 57 -11.38 -1.98 0.17
CA CYS A 57 -11.87 -0.68 0.60
C CYS A 57 -12.39 -0.78 2.03
N GLY A 58 -12.61 0.37 2.69
CA GLY A 58 -13.02 0.37 4.09
C GLY A 58 -14.26 -0.45 4.37
N VAL A 59 -15.25 -0.38 3.47
CA VAL A 59 -16.50 -1.13 3.63
C VAL A 59 -16.26 -2.64 3.55
N CYS A 60 -15.51 -3.08 2.55
CA CYS A 60 -15.20 -4.51 2.37
C CYS A 60 -14.34 -5.03 3.50
N ARG A 61 -13.43 -4.22 4.00
CA ARG A 61 -12.57 -4.58 5.13
C ARG A 61 -13.37 -4.77 6.39
N ASP A 62 -14.33 -3.89 6.63
CA ASP A 62 -15.21 -4.00 7.80
C ASP A 62 -16.07 -5.25 7.75
N LYS A 63 -16.63 -5.56 6.57
CA LYS A 63 -17.43 -6.77 6.41
C LYS A 63 -16.62 -8.02 6.71
N LYS A 64 -15.37 -8.07 6.22
CA LYS A 64 -14.50 -9.22 6.44
C LYS A 64 -14.13 -9.35 7.92
N ARG A 65 -14.00 -8.23 8.62
CA ARG A 65 -13.64 -8.24 10.04
C ARG A 65 -14.80 -8.73 10.91
N ARG A 66 -16.05 -8.49 10.49
CA ARG A 66 -17.23 -8.90 11.25
C ARG A 66 -17.57 -10.38 11.09
N ASP A 67 -17.12 -10.98 10.02
CA ASP A 67 -17.30 -12.40 9.79
C ASP A 67 -16.17 -13.19 10.46
#